data_345f0373c6d54901323edea71b45a269
#
_entry.id   345f0373c6d54901323edea71b45a269
#
_cell.length_a   1.000
_cell.length_b   1.000
_cell.length_c   1.000
_cell.angle_alpha   90.00
_cell.angle_beta   90.00
_cell.angle_gamma   90.00
#
_symmetry.space_group_name_H-M   'P 1'
#
loop_
_entity.id
_entity.type
_entity.pdbx_description
1 polymer ?
#
loop_
_entity_poly.entity_id
_entity_poly.type
_entity_poly.pdbx_seq_one_letter_code
_entity_poly.pdbx_strand_id
1 'polypeptide(L)'
;MKKDNIFEIGAGKGHFTAELVKRCNFVTAIEIDSKLCEVTRNKLLNYPNYQIVNDDILKFTFPSHNPYKIFGNIPYNISTNIIRKIVFESSSHNKLFNSGIWFC
;
A
#
# COMPACT_ATOMS: atom_id res chain seq x y z
N MET A 1 12.59 5.63 -6.66
CA MET A 1 11.63 4.56 -6.32
C MET A 1 12.22 3.15 -6.34
N LYS A 2 13.32 2.92 -7.02
CA LYS A 2 13.89 1.57 -7.13
C LYS A 2 14.17 0.89 -5.80
N LYS A 3 14.57 1.66 -4.79
CA LYS A 3 14.91 1.11 -3.46
C LYS A 3 13.78 1.20 -2.46
N ASP A 4 12.64 1.73 -2.87
CA ASP A 4 11.55 2.00 -1.94
C ASP A 4 10.70 0.75 -1.69
N ASN A 5 10.27 0.63 -0.45
CA ASN A 5 9.19 -0.27 -0.09
C ASN A 5 7.90 0.53 -0.07
N ILE A 6 6.90 0.04 -0.75
CA ILE A 6 5.64 0.75 -0.95
C ILE A 6 4.49 -0.04 -0.33
N PHE A 7 3.65 0.66 0.42
CA PHE A 7 2.35 0.15 0.83
C PHE A 7 1.30 0.81 -0.04
N GLU A 8 0.58 0.00 -0.80
CA GLU A 8 -0.49 0.49 -1.66
C GLU A 8 -1.84 0.20 -1.01
N ILE A 9 -2.65 1.24 -0.87
CA ILE A 9 -3.98 1.14 -0.27
C ILE A 9 -5.01 1.07 -1.39
N GLY A 10 -5.79 -0.02 -1.40
CA GLY A 10 -6.83 -0.20 -2.40
C GLY A 10 -6.28 -0.55 -3.77
N ALA A 11 -5.65 -1.71 -3.88
CA ALA A 11 -5.02 -2.16 -5.12
C ALA A 11 -6.00 -2.24 -6.30
N GLY A 12 -7.27 -2.46 -6.03
CA GLY A 12 -8.28 -2.59 -7.07
C GLY A 12 -7.95 -3.74 -8.01
N LYS A 13 -7.96 -3.47 -9.30
CA LYS A 13 -7.64 -4.49 -10.31
C LYS A 13 -6.13 -4.67 -10.54
N GLY A 14 -5.30 -3.95 -9.80
CA GLY A 14 -3.86 -4.13 -9.84
C GLY A 14 -3.13 -3.35 -10.92
N HIS A 15 -3.76 -2.35 -11.52
CA HIS A 15 -3.11 -1.56 -12.59
C HIS A 15 -1.93 -0.75 -12.04
N PHE A 16 -2.13 -0.03 -10.94
CA PHE A 16 -1.04 0.70 -10.30
C PHE A 16 -0.05 -0.25 -9.64
N THR A 17 -0.55 -1.34 -9.04
CA THR A 17 0.32 -2.34 -8.43
C THR A 17 1.31 -2.89 -9.45
N ALA A 18 0.84 -3.19 -10.66
CA ALA A 18 1.69 -3.68 -11.73
C ALA A 18 2.79 -2.69 -12.10
N GLU A 19 2.46 -1.39 -12.14
CA GLU A 19 3.47 -0.37 -12.40
C GLU A 19 4.45 -0.21 -11.23
N LEU A 20 3.95 -0.28 -10.00
CA LEU A 20 4.79 -0.16 -8.83
C LEU A 20 5.80 -1.29 -8.70
N VAL A 21 5.41 -2.54 -8.96
CA VAL A 21 6.34 -3.66 -8.85
C VAL A 21 7.48 -3.60 -9.86
N LYS A 22 7.25 -2.94 -10.99
CA LYS A 22 8.30 -2.73 -12.00
C LYS A 22 9.34 -1.71 -11.56
N ARG A 23 9.01 -0.84 -10.61
CA ARG A 23 9.81 0.35 -10.28
C ARG A 23 10.30 0.39 -8.85
N CYS A 24 9.74 -0.41 -7.97
CA CYS A 24 10.03 -0.35 -6.54
C CYS A 24 10.72 -1.61 -6.06
N ASN A 25 11.31 -1.53 -4.88
CA ASN A 25 11.95 -2.69 -4.28
C ASN A 25 10.93 -3.76 -3.90
N PHE A 26 9.88 -3.36 -3.20
CA PHE A 26 8.84 -4.29 -2.76
C PHE A 26 7.52 -3.56 -2.58
N VAL A 27 6.43 -4.17 -2.99
CA VAL A 27 5.08 -3.59 -2.88
C VAL A 27 4.21 -4.49 -2.02
N THR A 28 3.63 -3.90 -0.98
CA THR A 28 2.59 -4.54 -0.18
C THR A 28 1.27 -3.87 -0.52
N ALA A 29 0.38 -4.59 -1.16
CA ALA A 29 -0.92 -4.07 -1.56
C ALA A 29 -1.98 -4.54 -0.57
N ILE A 30 -2.73 -3.60 -0.01
CA ILE A 30 -3.79 -3.88 0.94
C ILE A 30 -5.12 -3.67 0.24
N GLU A 31 -5.93 -4.72 0.15
CA GLU A 31 -7.20 -4.71 -0.56
C GLU A 31 -8.24 -5.49 0.22
N ILE A 32 -9.38 -4.87 0.47
CA ILE A 32 -10.45 -5.49 1.25
C ILE A 32 -11.26 -6.50 0.45
N ASP A 33 -11.35 -6.31 -0.86
CA ASP A 33 -12.13 -7.19 -1.73
C ASP A 33 -11.30 -8.40 -2.16
N SER A 34 -11.71 -9.60 -1.71
CA SER A 34 -10.97 -10.82 -2.00
C SER A 34 -10.92 -11.15 -3.49
N LYS A 35 -11.95 -10.79 -4.24
CA LYS A 35 -11.97 -11.01 -5.70
C LYS A 35 -10.95 -10.14 -6.39
N LEU A 36 -10.82 -8.89 -5.97
CA LEU A 36 -9.82 -7.99 -6.51
C LEU A 36 -8.40 -8.43 -6.15
N CYS A 37 -8.22 -9.00 -4.96
CA CYS A 37 -6.94 -9.61 -4.59
C CYS A 37 -6.53 -10.70 -5.58
N GLU A 38 -7.46 -11.56 -5.96
CA GLU A 38 -7.18 -12.62 -6.94
C GLU A 38 -6.85 -12.05 -8.32
N VAL A 39 -7.59 -11.04 -8.76
CA VAL A 39 -7.30 -10.36 -10.03
C VAL A 39 -5.89 -9.81 -10.03
N THR A 40 -5.50 -9.16 -8.95
CA THR A 40 -4.15 -8.59 -8.81
C THR A 40 -3.08 -9.67 -8.78
N ARG A 41 -3.31 -10.76 -8.03
CA ARG A 41 -2.36 -11.88 -8.01
C ARG A 41 -2.13 -12.46 -9.38
N ASN A 42 -3.19 -12.67 -10.15
CA ASN A 42 -3.07 -13.19 -11.50
C ASN A 42 -2.29 -12.26 -12.41
N LYS A 43 -2.44 -10.96 -12.23
CA LYS A 43 -1.70 -9.97 -13.00
C LYS A 43 -0.21 -9.97 -12.67
N LEU A 44 0.16 -10.32 -11.45
CA LEU A 44 1.53 -10.21 -10.95
C LEU A 44 2.28 -11.54 -10.86
N LEU A 45 1.77 -12.60 -11.47
CA LEU A 45 2.35 -13.94 -11.34
C LEU A 45 3.85 -14.02 -11.62
N ASN A 46 4.36 -13.18 -12.52
CA ASN A 46 5.77 -13.22 -12.92
C ASN A 46 6.68 -12.30 -12.10
N TYR A 47 6.15 -11.64 -11.09
CA TYR A 47 6.93 -10.72 -10.26
C TYR A 47 7.16 -11.31 -8.86
N PRO A 48 8.41 -11.27 -8.36
CA PRO A 48 8.69 -11.82 -7.02
C PRO A 48 8.55 -10.79 -5.89
N ASN A 49 8.43 -9.51 -6.22
CA ASN A 49 8.61 -8.42 -5.26
C ASN A 49 7.29 -7.78 -4.84
N TYR A 50 6.32 -8.61 -4.47
CA TYR A 50 5.05 -8.10 -3.96
C TYR A 50 4.42 -9.07 -2.96
N GLN A 51 3.51 -8.53 -2.16
CA GLN A 51 2.55 -9.34 -1.42
C GLN A 51 1.21 -8.61 -1.42
N ILE A 52 0.14 -9.38 -1.34
CA ILE A 52 -1.21 -8.84 -1.29
C ILE A 52 -1.84 -9.24 0.03
N VAL A 53 -2.30 -8.24 0.77
CA VAL A 53 -2.95 -8.42 2.06
C VAL A 53 -4.45 -8.17 1.87
N ASN A 54 -5.25 -9.22 2.04
CA ASN A 54 -6.70 -9.11 1.98
C ASN A 54 -7.22 -8.66 3.34
N ASP A 55 -7.25 -7.36 3.54
CA ASP A 55 -7.62 -6.79 4.82
C ASP A 55 -8.21 -5.41 4.65
N ASP A 56 -8.87 -4.93 5.70
CA ASP A 56 -9.35 -3.57 5.81
C ASP A 56 -8.17 -2.68 6.21
N ILE A 57 -7.90 -1.64 5.43
CA ILE A 57 -6.81 -0.73 5.74
C ILE A 57 -6.95 -0.10 7.13
N LEU A 58 -8.16 0.09 7.61
CA LEU A 58 -8.38 0.66 8.93
C LEU A 58 -7.97 -0.28 10.06
N LYS A 59 -7.83 -1.57 9.77
CA LYS A 59 -7.40 -2.59 10.72
C LYS A 59 -5.95 -3.03 10.51
N PHE A 60 -5.37 -2.70 9.37
CA PHE A 60 -4.00 -3.08 9.06
C PHE A 60 -3.03 -2.26 9.89
N THR A 61 -1.98 -2.90 10.41
CA THR A 61 -0.93 -2.22 11.17
C THR A 61 0.32 -2.12 10.33
N PHE A 62 0.79 -0.89 10.12
CA PHE A 62 2.03 -0.65 9.39
C PHE A 62 3.24 -1.02 10.24
N PRO A 63 4.31 -1.51 9.61
CA PRO A 63 5.54 -1.82 10.36
C PRO A 63 6.18 -0.55 10.92
N SER A 64 6.91 -0.71 12.03
CA SER A 64 7.48 0.41 12.76
C SER A 64 8.97 0.62 12.55
N HIS A 65 9.65 -0.25 11.82
CA HIS A 65 11.12 -0.26 11.84
C HIS A 65 11.80 -0.13 10.49
N ASN A 66 11.14 -0.07 9.39
CA ASN A 66 11.77 0.18 8.09
C ASN A 66 11.12 1.38 7.42
N PRO A 67 11.89 2.22 6.71
CA PRO A 67 11.28 3.28 5.92
C PRO A 67 10.40 2.71 4.83
N TYR A 68 9.27 3.34 4.59
CA TYR A 68 8.35 2.96 3.53
C TYR A 68 7.61 4.18 3.02
N LYS A 69 7.02 4.04 1.84
CA LYS A 69 6.13 5.04 1.27
C LYS A 69 4.74 4.46 1.13
N ILE A 70 3.74 5.30 1.18
CA ILE A 70 2.35 4.89 1.06
C ILE A 70 1.76 5.52 -0.20
N PHE A 71 1.18 4.67 -1.03
CA PHE A 71 0.51 5.08 -2.25
C PHE A 71 -0.96 4.64 -2.17
N GLY A 72 -1.88 5.55 -2.50
CA GLY A 72 -3.29 5.19 -2.41
C GLY A 72 -4.12 5.81 -3.50
N ASN A 73 -5.07 5.03 -4.01
CA ASN A 73 -6.18 5.49 -4.84
C ASN A 73 -7.45 5.17 -4.06
N ILE A 74 -7.82 6.08 -3.16
CA ILE A 74 -8.78 5.82 -2.09
C ILE A 74 -10.12 6.49 -2.43
N PRO A 75 -11.25 5.78 -2.22
CA PRO A 75 -12.56 6.42 -2.36
C PRO A 75 -12.67 7.63 -1.42
N TYR A 76 -13.21 8.71 -1.94
CA TYR A 76 -13.29 9.99 -1.25
C TYR A 76 -13.96 9.90 0.13
N ASN A 77 -15.03 9.10 0.23
CA ASN A 77 -15.84 9.02 1.44
C ASN A 77 -15.14 8.37 2.63
N ILE A 78 -14.02 7.65 2.42
CA ILE A 78 -13.29 7.00 3.54
C ILE A 78 -11.89 7.55 3.70
N SER A 79 -11.45 8.47 2.85
CA SER A 79 -10.07 8.93 2.82
C SER A 79 -9.65 9.67 4.09
N THR A 80 -10.56 10.41 4.73
CA THR A 80 -10.24 11.13 5.98
C THR A 80 -9.82 10.19 7.09
N ASN A 81 -10.55 9.08 7.28
CA ASN A 81 -10.22 8.09 8.30
C ASN A 81 -8.89 7.41 8.02
N ILE A 82 -8.62 7.13 6.76
CA ILE A 82 -7.37 6.50 6.35
C ILE A 82 -6.20 7.46 6.58
N ILE A 83 -6.36 8.73 6.23
CA ILE A 83 -5.33 9.74 6.46
C ILE A 83 -5.03 9.87 7.95
N ARG A 84 -6.06 9.92 8.80
CA ARG A 84 -5.86 9.97 10.25
C ARG A 84 -5.06 8.78 10.77
N LYS A 85 -5.41 7.58 10.32
CA LYS A 85 -4.71 6.37 10.69
C LYS A 85 -3.23 6.43 10.30
N ILE A 86 -2.95 6.82 9.05
CA ILE A 86 -1.59 6.87 8.53
C ILE A 86 -0.76 7.88 9.31
N VAL A 87 -1.29 9.07 9.52
CA VAL A 87 -0.59 10.14 10.26
C VAL A 87 -0.32 9.70 11.70
N PHE A 88 -1.31 9.11 12.35
CA PHE A 88 -1.17 8.64 13.73
C PHE A 88 -0.08 7.57 13.85
N GLU A 89 -0.10 6.57 13.00
CA GLU A 89 0.89 5.49 13.04
C GLU A 89 2.29 5.99 12.67
N SER A 90 2.38 6.84 11.66
CA SER A 90 3.67 7.43 11.26
C SER A 90 4.27 8.25 12.38
N SER A 91 3.47 9.07 13.06
CA SER A 91 3.93 9.87 14.20
C SER A 91 4.37 8.97 15.35
N SER A 92 3.57 7.96 15.69
CA SER A 92 3.88 7.05 16.78
C SER A 92 5.20 6.32 16.59
N HIS A 93 5.54 6.04 15.34
CA HIS A 93 6.74 5.28 14.99
C HIS A 93 7.87 6.14 14.45
N ASN A 94 7.73 7.46 14.52
CA ASN A 94 8.74 8.38 14.02
C ASN A 94 9.05 8.17 12.52
N LYS A 95 8.04 7.86 11.73
CA LYS A 95 8.21 7.53 10.32
C LYS A 95 7.94 8.69 9.36
N LEU A 96 7.53 9.85 9.86
CA LEU A 96 7.19 10.99 9.00
C LEU A 96 8.35 11.45 8.13
N PHE A 97 9.57 11.38 8.63
CA PHE A 97 10.75 11.79 7.88
C PHE A 97 11.23 10.75 6.88
N ASN A 98 10.86 9.48 7.09
CA ASN A 98 11.32 8.37 6.29
C ASN A 98 10.25 7.81 5.36
N SER A 99 9.07 8.37 5.39
CA SER A 99 7.91 7.90 4.63
C SER A 99 7.34 9.01 3.78
N GLY A 100 6.86 8.67 2.60
CA GLY A 100 6.10 9.57 1.76
C GLY A 100 4.69 9.04 1.61
N ILE A 101 3.72 9.92 1.51
CA ILE A 101 2.32 9.56 1.31
C ILE A 101 1.88 10.13 -0.02
N TRP A 102 1.38 9.25 -0.90
CA TRP A 102 1.00 9.61 -2.26
C TRP A 102 -0.43 9.16 -2.51
N PHE A 103 -1.28 10.08 -2.96
CA PHE A 103 -2.68 9.80 -3.29
C PHE A 103 -2.98 10.21 -4.73
N CYS A 104 -3.84 9.43 -5.35
CA CYS A 104 -4.41 9.78 -6.67
C CYS A 104 -5.82 10.34 -6.51
#